data_7036aad9a13fb2853d238d555e91e3c5
#
_entry.id   7036aad9a13fb2853d238d555e91e3c5
#
_cell.length_a   1.000
_cell.length_b   1.000
_cell.length_c   1.000
_cell.angle_alpha   90.00
_cell.angle_beta   90.00
_cell.angle_gamma   90.00
#
_symmetry.space_group_name_H-M   'P 1'
#
loop_
_entity.id
_entity.type
_entity.pdbx_description
1 polymer ?
#
loop_
_entity_poly.entity_id
_entity_poly.type
_entity_poly.pdbx_seq_one_letter_code
_entity_poly.pdbx_strand_id
1 'polypeptide(L)' 'MSKEIKFEVKETLGTVGESKKLQKISWNGREAVLDLRAWWEDKDGEEKCGKGITLTDDEARELMELLNDYLEKKEG' A
#
# COMPACT_ATOMS: atom_id res chain seq x y z
N MET A 1 24.35 -2.25 15.00
CA MET A 1 24.02 -2.61 13.64
C MET A 1 22.65 -2.15 13.26
N SER A 2 22.57 -1.29 12.29
CA SER A 2 21.30 -0.83 11.81
C SER A 2 20.65 -1.92 10.97
N LYS A 3 19.42 -2.22 11.29
CA LYS A 3 18.64 -3.12 10.46
C LYS A 3 17.97 -2.29 9.39
N GLU A 4 18.58 -2.24 8.24
CA GLU A 4 17.96 -1.54 7.14
C GLU A 4 16.95 -2.46 6.48
N ILE A 5 15.73 -1.97 6.38
CA ILE A 5 14.71 -2.67 5.62
C ILE A 5 14.89 -2.25 4.18
N LYS A 6 15.26 -3.19 3.35
CA LYS A 6 15.41 -2.92 1.92
C LYS A 6 14.10 -3.25 1.23
N PHE A 7 13.66 -2.34 0.40
CA PHE A 7 12.45 -2.60 -0.36
C PHE A 7 12.60 -2.02 -1.77
N GLU A 8 11.84 -2.57 -2.67
CA GLU A 8 11.84 -2.11 -4.03
C GLU A 8 10.40 -2.02 -4.53
N VAL A 9 10.01 -0.84 -4.99
CA VAL A 9 8.68 -0.66 -5.57
C VAL A 9 8.71 -1.19 -6.99
N LYS A 10 7.97 -2.26 -7.22
CA LYS A 10 7.91 -2.88 -8.53
C LYS A 10 6.90 -2.20 -9.44
N GLU A 11 5.80 -1.75 -8.87
CA GLU A 11 4.75 -1.13 -9.65
C GLU A 11 3.88 -0.27 -8.74
N THR A 12 3.48 0.90 -9.22
CA THR A 12 2.50 1.74 -8.54
C THR A 12 1.18 1.59 -9.29
N LEU A 13 0.18 1.02 -8.60
CA LEU A 13 -1.11 0.77 -9.21
C LEU A 13 -1.99 2.01 -9.23
N GLY A 14 -1.88 2.84 -8.20
CA GLY A 14 -2.66 4.06 -8.14
C GLY A 14 -2.57 4.74 -6.80
N THR A 15 -3.22 5.88 -6.71
CA THR A 15 -3.26 6.68 -5.50
C THR A 15 -4.69 6.72 -4.97
N VAL A 16 -4.83 6.55 -3.66
CA VAL A 16 -6.11 6.60 -2.98
C VAL A 16 -6.10 7.81 -2.07
N GLY A 17 -7.03 8.74 -2.29
CA GLY A 17 -7.02 9.98 -1.55
C GLY A 17 -5.85 10.86 -1.98
N GLU A 18 -5.32 11.63 -1.05
CA GLU A 18 -4.26 12.57 -1.36
C GLU A 18 -2.86 11.97 -1.25
N SER A 19 -2.68 11.01 -0.35
CA SER A 19 -1.34 10.55 -0.04
C SER A 19 -1.17 9.04 -0.01
N LYS A 20 -2.24 8.27 -0.05
CA LYS A 20 -2.13 6.81 0.02
C LYS A 20 -1.85 6.24 -1.37
N LYS A 21 -0.90 5.32 -1.42
CA LYS A 21 -0.57 4.67 -2.69
C LYS A 21 -0.75 3.17 -2.56
N LEU A 22 -1.32 2.60 -3.60
CA LEU A 22 -1.43 1.14 -3.72
C LEU A 22 -0.34 0.70 -4.68
N GLN A 23 0.58 -0.10 -4.19
CA GLN A 23 1.78 -0.47 -4.93
C GLN A 23 2.08 -1.95 -4.77
N LYS A 24 2.88 -2.46 -5.68
CA LYS A 24 3.50 -3.77 -5.50
C LYS A 24 4.92 -3.54 -5.04
N ILE A 25 5.25 -4.04 -3.87
CA ILE A 25 6.56 -3.82 -3.25
C ILE A 25 7.20 -5.15 -2.88
N SER A 26 8.46 -5.28 -3.22
CA SER A 26 9.28 -6.42 -2.81
C SER A 26 10.05 -6.01 -1.56
N TRP A 27 9.78 -6.69 -0.46
CA TRP A 27 10.45 -6.43 0.81
C TRP A 27 11.58 -7.43 1.01
N ASN A 28 12.79 -6.90 1.23
CA ASN A 28 13.98 -7.72 1.51
C ASN A 28 14.23 -8.81 0.47
N GLY A 29 13.96 -8.51 -0.78
CA GLY A 29 14.19 -9.44 -1.88
C GLY A 29 13.15 -10.54 -2.02
N ARG A 30 12.07 -10.45 -1.27
CA ARG A 30 10.99 -11.42 -1.36
C ARG A 30 10.08 -11.11 -2.53
N GLU A 31 9.18 -12.03 -2.82
CA GLU A 31 8.18 -11.82 -3.85
C GLU A 31 7.37 -10.56 -3.55
N ALA A 32 7.10 -9.78 -4.59
CA ALA A 32 6.37 -8.54 -4.44
C ALA A 32 4.93 -8.81 -3.99
N VAL A 33 4.47 -8.01 -3.03
CA VAL A 33 3.10 -8.10 -2.52
C VAL A 33 2.44 -6.74 -2.64
N LEU A 34 1.12 -6.73 -2.56
CA LEU A 34 0.38 -5.48 -2.56
C LEU A 34 0.65 -4.74 -1.26
N ASP A 35 0.79 -3.43 -1.36
CA ASP A 35 1.08 -2.59 -0.22
C ASP A 35 0.25 -1.32 -0.31
N LEU A 36 -0.43 -0.98 0.77
CA LEU A 36 -1.23 0.24 0.84
C LEU A 36 -0.76 1.05 2.05
N ARG A 37 -0.21 2.22 1.77
CA ARG A 37 0.27 3.11 2.83
C ARG A 37 0.33 4.54 2.35
N ALA A 38 0.42 5.47 3.30
CA ALA A 38 0.57 6.88 3.00
C ALA A 38 2.03 7.19 2.71
N TRP A 39 2.24 8.12 1.78
CA TRP A 39 3.55 8.61 1.41
C TRP A 39 3.51 10.14 1.47
N TRP A 40 4.63 10.74 1.86
CA TRP A 40 4.72 12.21 1.88
C TRP A 40 6.18 12.61 1.76
N GLU A 41 6.40 13.89 1.44
CA GLU A 41 7.73 14.46 1.43
C GLU A 41 7.96 15.18 2.74
N ASP A 42 9.16 15.03 3.30
CA ASP A 42 9.51 15.76 4.50
C ASP A 42 10.09 17.13 4.11
N LYS A 43 10.60 17.85 5.12
CA LYS A 43 11.15 19.20 4.92
C LYS A 43 12.32 19.25 3.96
N ASP A 44 13.05 18.16 3.87
CA ASP A 44 14.23 18.07 3.02
C ASP A 44 13.91 17.57 1.62
N GLY A 45 12.65 17.33 1.33
CA GLY A 45 12.23 16.81 0.05
C GLY A 45 12.40 15.32 -0.08
N GLU A 46 12.72 14.61 1.02
CA GLU A 46 12.83 13.17 1.01
C GLU A 46 11.46 12.53 1.15
N GLU A 47 11.25 11.49 0.37
CA GLU A 47 10.01 10.77 0.41
C GLU A 47 9.99 9.83 1.62
N LYS A 48 8.96 9.95 2.43
CA LYS A 48 8.76 9.12 3.62
C LYS A 48 7.46 8.37 3.48
N CYS A 49 7.35 7.26 4.20
CA CYS A 49 6.11 6.51 4.22
C CYS A 49 5.75 6.14 5.64
N GLY A 50 4.47 6.02 5.87
CA GLY A 50 3.94 5.63 7.17
C GLY A 50 3.72 4.14 7.26
N LYS A 51 3.07 3.77 8.34
CA LYS A 51 2.65 2.38 8.51
C LYS A 51 1.59 2.06 7.48
N GLY A 52 1.65 0.88 6.94
CA GLY A 52 0.67 0.44 5.97
C GLY A 52 0.35 -1.02 6.18
N ILE A 53 -0.37 -1.56 5.24
CA ILE A 53 -0.71 -2.97 5.26
C ILE A 53 -0.23 -3.61 3.97
N THR A 54 0.13 -4.88 4.07
CA THR A 54 0.45 -5.66 2.89
C THR A 54 -0.65 -6.72 2.72
N LEU A 55 -0.93 -7.05 1.50
CA LEU A 55 -2.02 -7.96 1.17
C LEU A 55 -1.56 -8.97 0.12
N THR A 56 -1.98 -10.21 0.31
CA THR A 56 -1.88 -11.18 -0.77
C THR A 56 -3.00 -10.90 -1.77
N ASP A 57 -2.93 -11.54 -2.93
CA ASP A 57 -3.99 -11.36 -3.92
C ASP A 57 -5.34 -11.86 -3.40
N ASP A 58 -5.33 -12.94 -2.63
CA ASP A 58 -6.57 -13.45 -2.03
C ASP A 58 -7.14 -12.48 -1.01
N GLU A 59 -6.27 -11.93 -0.18
CA GLU A 59 -6.70 -10.93 0.81
C GLU A 59 -7.22 -9.68 0.13
N ALA A 60 -6.59 -9.28 -0.95
CA ALA A 60 -7.05 -8.11 -1.71
C ALA A 60 -8.45 -8.35 -2.29
N ARG A 61 -8.70 -9.57 -2.78
CA ARG A 61 -9.99 -9.93 -3.30
C ARG A 61 -11.06 -9.91 -2.23
N GLU A 62 -10.75 -10.43 -1.05
CA GLU A 62 -11.67 -10.38 0.09
C GLU A 62 -11.98 -8.94 0.50
N LEU A 63 -10.94 -8.11 0.53
CA LEU A 63 -11.11 -6.71 0.87
C LEU A 63 -11.99 -5.99 -0.15
N MET A 64 -11.81 -6.29 -1.41
CA MET A 64 -12.62 -5.71 -2.46
C MET A 64 -14.09 -6.02 -2.26
N GLU A 65 -14.40 -7.26 -1.91
CA GLU A 65 -15.78 -7.67 -1.68
C GLU A 65 -16.38 -6.94 -0.48
N LEU A 66 -15.61 -6.84 0.60
CA LEU A 66 -16.08 -6.15 1.81
C LEU A 66 -16.32 -4.68 1.55
N LEU A 67 -15.42 -4.04 0.83
CA LEU A 67 -15.57 -2.63 0.49
C LEU A 67 -16.77 -2.42 -0.42
N ASN A 68 -16.95 -3.29 -1.37
CA ASN A 68 -18.08 -3.19 -2.28
C ASN A 68 -19.41 -3.29 -1.53
N ASP A 69 -19.51 -4.26 -0.62
CA ASP A 69 -20.71 -4.45 0.18
C ASP A 69 -20.99 -3.21 1.05
N TYR A 70 -19.97 -2.68 1.67
CA TYR A 70 -20.11 -1.50 2.52
C TYR A 70 -20.60 -0.30 1.71
N LEU A 71 -20.00 -0.07 0.56
CA LEU A 71 -20.34 1.08 -0.27
C LEU A 71 -21.75 0.96 -0.87
N GLU A 72 -22.14 -0.24 -1.24
CA GLU A 72 -23.51 -0.47 -1.74
C GLU A 72 -24.55 -0.19 -0.68
N LYS A 73 -24.29 -0.63 0.55
CA LYS A 73 -25.22 -0.37 1.66
C LYS A 73 -25.34 1.11 1.96
N LYS A 74 -24.23 1.83 1.83
CA LYS A 74 -24.20 3.25 2.13
C LYS A 74 -24.96 4.06 1.09
N GLU A 75 -24.92 3.62 -0.16
CA GLU A 75 -25.58 4.30 -1.26
C GLU A 75 -27.04 3.91 -1.42
N GLY A 76 -27.41 2.76 -0.91
CA GLY A 76 -28.78 2.26 -1.00
C GLY A 76 -29.67 2.86 0.10
#